data_4dae42054a458f744101118d5b7a5acd
#
_entry.id   4dae42054a458f744101118d5b7a5acd
#
_cell.length_a   1.000
_cell.length_b   1.000
_cell.length_c   1.000
_cell.angle_alpha   90.00
_cell.angle_beta   90.00
_cell.angle_gamma   90.00
#
_symmetry.space_group_name_H-M   'P 1'
#
loop_
_entity.id
_entity.type
_entity.pdbx_description
1 polymer ?
#
loop_
_entity_poly.entity_id
_entity_poly.type
_entity_poly.pdbx_seq_one_letter_code
_entity_poly.pdbx_strand_id
1 'polypeptide(L)'
;MDKRVLKTRNLIKMTVAGMLKNKNIDDISVSDIAAQSLIQRATFYNHYSSVYDVVLDIWADITDLAAEQFEGVDFTAIRRSVTDIFIHVSHTYHALPLEYREFISSENPVALNGIRKWFTENTINKVEQKQRKLTEFEKYSARMFLNGIIDSYFVWKEAHPDEKKRDIYEFIGYASRVADNACSFIGIE
;
A
#
# COMPACT_ATOMS: atom_id res chain seq x y z
N MET A 1 -15.05 -8.16 19.52
CA MET A 1 -16.04 -7.66 18.53
C MET A 1 -16.87 -8.83 18.02
N ASP A 2 -18.22 -8.67 17.87
CA ASP A 2 -19.10 -9.73 17.39
C ASP A 2 -18.70 -10.16 15.96
N LYS A 3 -18.62 -11.48 15.73
CA LYS A 3 -18.26 -12.06 14.41
C LYS A 3 -19.21 -11.61 13.29
N ARG A 4 -20.48 -11.35 13.60
CA ARG A 4 -21.46 -10.83 12.61
C ARG A 4 -21.13 -9.40 12.18
N VAL A 5 -20.74 -8.56 13.12
CA VAL A 5 -20.33 -7.17 12.87
C VAL A 5 -19.10 -7.16 11.94
N LEU A 6 -18.07 -7.96 12.26
CA LEU A 6 -16.87 -8.10 11.44
C LEU A 6 -17.21 -8.56 10.03
N LYS A 7 -18.04 -9.59 9.88
CA LYS A 7 -18.43 -10.12 8.56
C LYS A 7 -19.13 -9.06 7.71
N THR A 8 -20.03 -8.29 8.31
CA THR A 8 -20.75 -7.22 7.60
C THR A 8 -19.83 -6.08 7.22
N ARG A 9 -18.92 -5.65 8.11
CA ARG A 9 -17.91 -4.62 7.77
C ARG A 9 -17.02 -5.07 6.61
N ASN A 10 -16.51 -6.30 6.65
CA ASN A 10 -15.68 -6.83 5.57
C ASN A 10 -16.44 -6.90 4.24
N LEU A 11 -17.70 -7.33 4.25
CA LEU A 11 -18.53 -7.35 3.05
C LEU A 11 -18.69 -5.95 2.43
N ILE A 12 -18.98 -4.94 3.27
CA ILE A 12 -19.09 -3.54 2.81
C ILE A 12 -17.75 -3.06 2.25
N LYS A 13 -16.63 -3.31 2.93
CA LYS A 13 -15.29 -2.90 2.48
C LYS A 13 -14.92 -3.52 1.12
N MET A 14 -15.13 -4.84 0.96
CA MET A 14 -14.86 -5.52 -0.33
C MET A 14 -15.73 -4.95 -1.45
N THR A 15 -17.01 -4.70 -1.18
CA THR A 15 -17.92 -4.10 -2.17
C THR A 15 -17.45 -2.72 -2.59
N VAL A 16 -17.09 -1.85 -1.65
CA VAL A 16 -16.61 -0.49 -1.94
C VAL A 16 -15.27 -0.52 -2.68
N ALA A 17 -14.33 -1.36 -2.26
CA ALA A 17 -13.04 -1.52 -2.94
C ALA A 17 -13.22 -1.96 -4.40
N GLY A 18 -14.10 -2.94 -4.66
CA GLY A 18 -14.42 -3.37 -6.03
C GLY A 18 -15.09 -2.29 -6.87
N MET A 19 -15.95 -1.44 -6.28
CA MET A 19 -16.56 -0.31 -6.98
C MET A 19 -15.54 0.76 -7.36
N LEU A 20 -14.58 1.06 -6.48
CA LEU A 20 -13.54 2.06 -6.67
C LEU A 20 -12.56 1.73 -7.79
N LYS A 21 -12.54 0.49 -8.27
CA LYS A 21 -11.80 0.12 -9.48
C LYS A 21 -12.28 0.89 -10.72
N ASN A 22 -13.60 1.15 -10.82
CA ASN A 22 -14.21 1.70 -12.02
C ASN A 22 -15.00 3.00 -11.79
N LYS A 23 -15.04 3.51 -10.56
CA LYS A 23 -15.82 4.69 -10.18
C LYS A 23 -15.00 5.58 -9.24
N ASN A 24 -15.20 6.89 -9.34
CA ASN A 24 -14.74 7.80 -8.30
C ASN A 24 -15.56 7.62 -7.01
N ILE A 25 -14.97 7.93 -5.87
CA ILE A 25 -15.66 7.82 -4.57
C ILE A 25 -16.94 8.65 -4.52
N ASP A 26 -16.94 9.81 -5.15
CA ASP A 26 -18.10 10.72 -5.18
C ASP A 26 -19.28 10.17 -6.01
N ASP A 27 -19.01 9.21 -6.91
CA ASP A 27 -20.00 8.54 -7.75
C ASP A 27 -20.57 7.27 -7.09
N ILE A 28 -20.12 6.92 -5.88
CA ILE A 28 -20.56 5.74 -5.15
C ILE A 28 -21.61 6.14 -4.10
N SER A 29 -22.84 5.66 -4.26
CA SER A 29 -23.91 5.90 -3.27
C SER A 29 -24.03 4.74 -2.27
N VAL A 30 -24.51 5.06 -1.06
CA VAL A 30 -24.88 4.03 -0.07
C VAL A 30 -25.95 3.07 -0.59
N SER A 31 -26.79 3.53 -1.52
CA SER A 31 -27.81 2.68 -2.15
C SER A 31 -27.18 1.62 -3.05
N ASP A 32 -26.15 2.00 -3.83
CA ASP A 32 -25.42 1.06 -4.70
C ASP A 32 -24.67 0.03 -3.87
N ILE A 33 -23.99 0.48 -2.79
CA ILE A 33 -23.30 -0.41 -1.86
C ILE A 33 -24.26 -1.40 -1.24
N ALA A 34 -25.40 -0.92 -0.73
CA ALA A 34 -26.42 -1.76 -0.09
C ALA A 34 -26.98 -2.81 -1.04
N ALA A 35 -27.27 -2.40 -2.29
CA ALA A 35 -27.76 -3.31 -3.34
C ALA A 35 -26.72 -4.37 -3.70
N GLN A 36 -25.46 -3.99 -3.92
CA GLN A 36 -24.40 -4.91 -4.32
C GLN A 36 -23.97 -5.84 -3.18
N SER A 37 -23.99 -5.35 -1.93
CA SER A 37 -23.69 -6.14 -0.73
C SER A 37 -24.87 -6.98 -0.24
N LEU A 38 -26.06 -6.87 -0.86
CA LEU A 38 -27.31 -7.51 -0.43
C LEU A 38 -27.67 -7.22 1.04
N ILE A 39 -27.47 -5.97 1.48
CA ILE A 39 -27.82 -5.49 2.82
C ILE A 39 -28.84 -4.34 2.72
N GLN A 40 -29.49 -4.04 3.84
CA GLN A 40 -30.33 -2.84 3.92
C GLN A 40 -29.46 -1.59 4.16
N ARG A 41 -29.90 -0.42 3.67
CA ARG A 41 -29.22 0.86 3.94
C ARG A 41 -29.05 1.14 5.44
N ALA A 42 -30.05 0.78 6.23
CA ALA A 42 -29.96 0.88 7.69
C ALA A 42 -28.79 0.05 8.25
N THR A 43 -28.54 -1.13 7.68
CA THR A 43 -27.38 -1.96 8.07
C THR A 43 -26.06 -1.27 7.74
N PHE A 44 -25.96 -0.60 6.59
CA PHE A 44 -24.77 0.20 6.27
C PHE A 44 -24.52 1.28 7.34
N TYR A 45 -25.55 2.07 7.67
CA TYR A 45 -25.44 3.17 8.64
C TYR A 45 -25.18 2.71 10.07
N ASN A 46 -25.45 1.44 10.41
CA ASN A 46 -25.05 0.86 11.69
C ASN A 46 -23.51 0.64 11.80
N HIS A 47 -22.78 0.68 10.68
CA HIS A 47 -21.35 0.41 10.63
C HIS A 47 -20.51 1.62 10.19
N TYR A 48 -21.03 2.48 9.31
CA TYR A 48 -20.33 3.61 8.71
C TYR A 48 -21.27 4.79 8.51
N SER A 49 -20.77 6.00 8.73
CA SER A 49 -21.56 7.23 8.52
C SER A 49 -21.54 7.66 7.05
N SER A 50 -20.52 7.30 6.29
CA SER A 50 -20.31 7.68 4.90
C SER A 50 -19.52 6.65 4.11
N VAL A 51 -19.46 6.78 2.78
CA VAL A 51 -18.57 5.98 1.91
C VAL A 51 -17.10 6.27 2.23
N TYR A 52 -16.78 7.52 2.57
CA TYR A 52 -15.43 7.91 2.97
C TYR A 52 -14.93 7.16 4.21
N ASP A 53 -15.82 6.91 5.19
CA ASP A 53 -15.45 6.14 6.39
C ASP A 53 -15.09 4.69 6.03
N VAL A 54 -15.77 4.12 5.02
CA VAL A 54 -15.42 2.78 4.53
C VAL A 54 -14.03 2.80 3.89
N VAL A 55 -13.71 3.81 3.09
CA VAL A 55 -12.40 3.96 2.46
C VAL A 55 -11.29 4.14 3.49
N LEU A 56 -11.54 4.92 4.54
CA LEU A 56 -10.59 5.05 5.66
C LEU A 56 -10.34 3.72 6.38
N ASP A 57 -11.39 2.89 6.55
CA ASP A 57 -11.27 1.56 7.16
C ASP A 57 -10.51 0.57 6.25
N ILE A 58 -10.69 0.66 4.92
CA ILE A 58 -9.89 -0.09 3.94
C ILE A 58 -8.41 0.32 4.06
N TRP A 59 -8.13 1.62 4.13
CA TRP A 59 -6.77 2.13 4.31
C TRP A 59 -6.14 1.65 5.62
N ALA A 60 -6.91 1.61 6.71
CA ALA A 60 -6.43 1.08 7.98
C ALA A 60 -6.00 -0.39 7.84
N ASP A 61 -6.83 -1.24 7.22
CA ASP A 61 -6.48 -2.65 6.98
C ASP A 61 -5.18 -2.80 6.16
N ILE A 62 -5.04 -2.01 5.08
CA ILE A 62 -3.86 -2.05 4.20
C ILE A 62 -2.61 -1.62 4.96
N THR A 63 -2.69 -0.52 5.71
CA THR A 63 -1.55 0.04 6.44
C THR A 63 -1.17 -0.79 7.66
N ASP A 64 -2.14 -1.41 8.34
CA ASP A 64 -1.88 -2.31 9.46
C ASP A 64 -1.16 -3.57 8.98
N LEU A 65 -1.63 -4.18 7.88
CA LEU A 65 -0.94 -5.32 7.26
C LEU A 65 0.47 -4.95 6.80
N ALA A 66 0.63 -3.79 6.16
CA ALA A 66 1.94 -3.32 5.76
C ALA A 66 2.86 -3.09 6.98
N ALA A 67 2.35 -2.48 8.05
CA ALA A 67 3.13 -2.26 9.28
C ALA A 67 3.62 -3.58 9.88
N GLU A 68 2.76 -4.62 9.91
CA GLU A 68 3.11 -5.97 10.36
C GLU A 68 4.19 -6.60 9.48
N GLN A 69 4.03 -6.55 8.15
CA GLN A 69 5.01 -7.13 7.21
C GLN A 69 6.36 -6.43 7.26
N PHE A 70 6.38 -5.13 7.56
CA PHE A 70 7.61 -4.35 7.70
C PHE A 70 8.16 -4.31 9.13
N GLU A 71 7.59 -5.08 10.07
CA GLU A 71 8.15 -5.22 11.40
C GLU A 71 9.52 -5.91 11.32
N GLY A 72 10.53 -5.30 11.92
CA GLY A 72 11.90 -5.81 11.91
C GLY A 72 12.75 -5.44 10.70
N VAL A 73 12.20 -4.84 9.64
CA VAL A 73 13.00 -4.32 8.53
C VAL A 73 13.88 -3.16 9.00
N ASP A 74 15.18 -3.28 8.75
CA ASP A 74 16.14 -2.23 9.08
C ASP A 74 16.26 -1.21 7.95
N PHE A 75 15.52 -0.12 8.05
CA PHE A 75 15.59 0.98 7.08
C PHE A 75 16.83 1.86 7.23
N THR A 76 17.71 1.61 8.22
CA THR A 76 18.88 2.45 8.46
C THR A 76 20.06 2.10 7.54
N ALA A 77 20.02 0.90 6.95
CA ALA A 77 21.00 0.42 5.98
C ALA A 77 20.35 0.30 4.60
N ILE A 78 19.99 1.44 3.99
CA ILE A 78 19.20 1.51 2.74
C ILE A 78 19.75 0.58 1.65
N ARG A 79 21.07 0.51 1.48
CA ARG A 79 21.72 -0.34 0.49
C ARG A 79 21.42 -1.83 0.67
N ARG A 80 21.43 -2.30 1.93
CA ARG A 80 21.12 -3.72 2.25
C ARG A 80 19.64 -4.00 2.29
N SER A 81 18.84 -2.96 2.53
CA SER A 81 17.40 -3.06 2.75
C SER A 81 16.56 -2.98 1.47
N VAL A 82 17.12 -2.59 0.31
CA VAL A 82 16.32 -2.45 -0.94
C VAL A 82 15.69 -3.77 -1.33
N THR A 83 16.46 -4.84 -1.33
CA THR A 83 15.95 -6.19 -1.61
C THR A 83 14.85 -6.58 -0.64
N ASP A 84 15.07 -6.36 0.67
CA ASP A 84 14.09 -6.67 1.71
C ASP A 84 12.83 -5.82 1.55
N ILE A 85 12.97 -4.53 1.24
CA ILE A 85 11.84 -3.63 0.98
C ILE A 85 10.97 -4.18 -0.16
N PHE A 86 11.56 -4.54 -1.30
CA PHE A 86 10.80 -5.11 -2.42
C PHE A 86 10.11 -6.43 -2.06
N ILE A 87 10.80 -7.32 -1.34
CA ILE A 87 10.22 -8.58 -0.87
C ILE A 87 9.01 -8.30 0.03
N HIS A 88 9.14 -7.38 0.99
CA HIS A 88 8.04 -7.02 1.90
C HIS A 88 6.90 -6.30 1.19
N VAL A 89 7.17 -5.41 0.23
CA VAL A 89 6.14 -4.79 -0.63
C VAL A 89 5.36 -5.88 -1.36
N SER A 90 6.08 -6.81 -2.00
CA SER A 90 5.46 -7.93 -2.71
C SER A 90 4.63 -8.82 -1.78
N HIS A 91 5.17 -9.22 -0.64
CA HIS A 91 4.45 -10.06 0.33
C HIS A 91 3.19 -9.35 0.83
N THR A 92 3.30 -8.06 1.18
CA THR A 92 2.14 -7.25 1.59
C THR A 92 1.08 -7.22 0.51
N TYR A 93 1.47 -6.91 -0.74
CA TYR A 93 0.54 -6.86 -1.87
C TYR A 93 -0.18 -8.20 -2.08
N HIS A 94 0.54 -9.32 -2.06
CA HIS A 94 -0.05 -10.65 -2.26
C HIS A 94 -0.90 -11.14 -1.08
N ALA A 95 -0.66 -10.64 0.13
CA ALA A 95 -1.47 -10.95 1.31
C ALA A 95 -2.79 -10.17 1.34
N LEU A 96 -2.91 -9.07 0.58
CA LEU A 96 -4.15 -8.31 0.50
C LEU A 96 -5.24 -9.09 -0.27
N PRO A 97 -6.53 -8.90 0.08
CA PRO A 97 -7.66 -9.33 -0.73
C PRO A 97 -7.57 -8.80 -2.16
N LEU A 98 -8.16 -9.54 -3.13
CA LEU A 98 -8.10 -9.15 -4.54
C LEU A 98 -8.67 -7.74 -4.76
N GLU A 99 -9.79 -7.42 -4.14
CA GLU A 99 -10.45 -6.13 -4.25
C GLU A 99 -9.56 -4.98 -3.75
N TYR A 100 -8.76 -5.21 -2.69
CA TYR A 100 -7.81 -4.23 -2.19
C TYR A 100 -6.61 -4.08 -3.14
N ARG A 101 -6.14 -5.17 -3.74
CA ARG A 101 -5.08 -5.13 -4.77
C ARG A 101 -5.52 -4.34 -5.99
N GLU A 102 -6.76 -4.53 -6.44
CA GLU A 102 -7.35 -3.78 -7.55
C GLU A 102 -7.55 -2.29 -7.19
N PHE A 103 -7.95 -2.00 -5.94
CA PHE A 103 -8.07 -0.63 -5.44
C PHE A 103 -6.75 0.14 -5.44
N ILE A 104 -5.63 -0.53 -5.08
CA ILE A 104 -4.29 0.08 -5.04
C ILE A 104 -3.48 -0.12 -6.33
N SER A 105 -4.12 -0.36 -7.45
CA SER A 105 -3.46 -0.46 -8.75
C SER A 105 -2.86 0.88 -9.21
N SER A 106 -1.93 0.86 -10.17
CA SER A 106 -1.36 2.10 -10.75
C SER A 106 -2.40 2.92 -11.50
N GLU A 107 -3.50 2.30 -11.92
CA GLU A 107 -4.65 2.97 -12.52
C GLU A 107 -5.44 3.84 -11.52
N ASN A 108 -5.21 3.67 -10.21
CA ASN A 108 -5.81 4.51 -9.17
C ASN A 108 -4.78 5.43 -8.51
N PRO A 109 -4.53 6.63 -9.06
CA PRO A 109 -3.49 7.53 -8.56
C PRO A 109 -3.73 8.01 -7.12
N VAL A 110 -4.99 8.07 -6.68
CA VAL A 110 -5.34 8.47 -5.31
C VAL A 110 -4.87 7.41 -4.32
N ALA A 111 -5.18 6.15 -4.61
CA ALA A 111 -4.76 5.02 -3.78
C ALA A 111 -3.23 4.87 -3.78
N LEU A 112 -2.61 4.93 -4.94
CA LEU A 112 -1.15 4.82 -5.05
C LEU A 112 -0.42 5.96 -4.31
N ASN A 113 -0.93 7.20 -4.38
CA ASN A 113 -0.41 8.31 -3.58
C ASN A 113 -0.57 8.09 -2.07
N GLY A 114 -1.66 7.49 -1.63
CA GLY A 114 -1.87 7.11 -0.25
C GLY A 114 -0.78 6.15 0.24
N ILE A 115 -0.49 5.09 -0.54
CA ILE A 115 0.58 4.13 -0.23
C ILE A 115 1.95 4.79 -0.20
N ARG A 116 2.30 5.60 -1.21
CA ARG A 116 3.57 6.32 -1.26
C ARG A 116 3.77 7.17 0.00
N LYS A 117 2.76 7.96 0.34
CA LYS A 117 2.80 8.83 1.51
C LYS A 117 2.98 8.03 2.79
N TRP A 118 2.13 7.03 3.03
CA TRP A 118 2.20 6.21 4.22
C TRP A 118 3.57 5.51 4.36
N PHE A 119 4.02 4.84 3.30
CA PHE A 119 5.29 4.11 3.29
C PHE A 119 6.48 5.04 3.56
N THR A 120 6.52 6.18 2.90
CA THR A 120 7.60 7.17 3.05
C THR A 120 7.63 7.75 4.45
N GLU A 121 6.48 8.21 4.97
CA GLU A 121 6.40 8.81 6.31
C GLU A 121 6.73 7.77 7.39
N ASN A 122 6.22 6.54 7.27
CA ASN A 122 6.52 5.47 8.22
C ASN A 122 8.01 5.13 8.22
N THR A 123 8.64 5.05 7.05
CA THR A 123 10.09 4.78 6.92
C THR A 123 10.92 5.91 7.52
N ILE A 124 10.64 7.17 7.18
CA ILE A 124 11.34 8.34 7.74
C ILE A 124 11.21 8.36 9.26
N ASN A 125 10.01 8.16 9.80
CA ASN A 125 9.77 8.14 11.23
C ASN A 125 10.56 7.03 11.94
N LYS A 126 10.62 5.82 11.37
CA LYS A 126 11.42 4.72 11.92
C LYS A 126 12.91 5.03 11.94
N VAL A 127 13.45 5.65 10.88
CA VAL A 127 14.84 6.09 10.83
C VAL A 127 15.11 7.17 11.88
N GLU A 128 14.25 8.20 11.96
CA GLU A 128 14.41 9.28 12.94
C GLU A 128 14.33 8.80 14.40
N GLN A 129 13.51 7.78 14.67
CA GLN A 129 13.41 7.18 16.01
C GLN A 129 14.65 6.38 16.40
N LYS A 130 15.29 5.69 15.44
CA LYS A 130 16.42 4.80 15.69
C LYS A 130 17.77 5.51 15.65
N GLN A 131 17.93 6.55 14.86
CA GLN A 131 19.22 7.21 14.63
C GLN A 131 19.24 8.67 15.07
N ARG A 132 18.67 9.55 14.25
CA ARG A 132 18.65 11.00 14.45
C ARG A 132 17.58 11.66 13.58
N LYS A 133 17.26 12.89 13.88
CA LYS A 133 16.44 13.70 12.98
C LYS A 133 17.14 13.90 11.63
N LEU A 134 16.38 13.72 10.58
CA LEU A 134 16.83 13.95 9.22
C LEU A 134 16.69 15.43 8.84
N THR A 135 17.63 15.93 8.07
CA THR A 135 17.50 17.24 7.43
C THR A 135 16.40 17.19 6.36
N GLU A 136 15.89 18.34 5.98
CA GLU A 136 14.88 18.41 4.90
C GLU A 136 15.41 17.83 3.58
N PHE A 137 16.68 18.05 3.27
CA PHE A 137 17.31 17.48 2.07
C PHE A 137 17.34 15.96 2.10
N GLU A 138 17.71 15.35 3.25
CA GLU A 138 17.69 13.90 3.42
C GLU A 138 16.26 13.34 3.32
N LYS A 139 15.25 14.05 3.84
CA LYS A 139 13.85 13.66 3.68
C LYS A 139 13.39 13.72 2.23
N TYR A 140 13.78 14.75 1.46
CA TYR A 140 13.47 14.80 0.03
C TYR A 140 14.13 13.65 -0.74
N SER A 141 15.39 13.37 -0.44
CA SER A 141 16.12 12.25 -1.07
C SER A 141 15.47 10.90 -0.74
N ALA A 142 15.08 10.69 0.52
CA ALA A 142 14.36 9.50 0.94
C ALA A 142 13.00 9.37 0.23
N ARG A 143 12.24 10.45 0.12
CA ARG A 143 10.96 10.45 -0.62
C ARG A 143 11.15 10.08 -2.09
N MET A 144 12.11 10.69 -2.75
CA MET A 144 12.41 10.39 -4.16
C MET A 144 12.73 8.91 -4.36
N PHE A 145 13.58 8.35 -3.50
CA PHE A 145 14.00 6.97 -3.58
C PHE A 145 12.88 5.98 -3.26
N LEU A 146 12.19 6.17 -2.14
CA LEU A 146 11.11 5.27 -1.69
C LEU A 146 9.91 5.29 -2.62
N ASN A 147 9.53 6.46 -3.14
CA ASN A 147 8.47 6.55 -4.14
C ASN A 147 8.85 5.83 -5.42
N GLY A 148 10.12 5.94 -5.86
CA GLY A 148 10.63 5.22 -7.02
C GLY A 148 10.56 3.70 -6.85
N ILE A 149 10.80 3.18 -5.66
CA ILE A 149 10.63 1.74 -5.34
C ILE A 149 9.17 1.33 -5.52
N ILE A 150 8.23 2.06 -4.90
CA ILE A 150 6.81 1.75 -4.98
C ILE A 150 6.31 1.82 -6.43
N ASP A 151 6.64 2.88 -7.15
CA ASP A 151 6.23 3.05 -8.54
C ASP A 151 6.77 1.94 -9.44
N SER A 152 8.05 1.64 -9.31
CA SER A 152 8.68 0.58 -10.10
C SER A 152 8.03 -0.78 -9.86
N TYR A 153 7.65 -1.07 -8.61
CA TYR A 153 6.96 -2.31 -8.28
C TYR A 153 5.59 -2.39 -8.96
N PHE A 154 4.76 -1.34 -8.84
CA PHE A 154 3.41 -1.36 -9.42
C PHE A 154 3.42 -1.39 -10.95
N VAL A 155 4.29 -0.61 -11.59
CA VAL A 155 4.47 -0.63 -13.06
C VAL A 155 4.93 -2.01 -13.54
N TRP A 156 5.90 -2.61 -12.83
CA TRP A 156 6.38 -3.96 -13.16
C TRP A 156 5.28 -5.01 -12.98
N LYS A 157 4.51 -4.92 -11.89
CA LYS A 157 3.42 -5.85 -11.57
C LYS A 157 2.31 -5.84 -12.61
N GLU A 158 1.96 -4.67 -13.14
CA GLU A 158 0.97 -4.54 -14.21
C GLU A 158 1.43 -5.14 -15.53
N ALA A 159 2.71 -4.96 -15.85
CA ALA A 159 3.31 -5.57 -17.02
C ALA A 159 3.41 -7.11 -16.91
N HIS A 160 3.33 -7.66 -15.68
CA HIS A 160 3.51 -9.09 -15.38
C HIS A 160 2.38 -9.61 -14.47
N PRO A 161 1.10 -9.63 -14.95
CA PRO A 161 -0.04 -10.03 -14.11
C PRO A 161 0.06 -11.49 -13.62
N ASP A 162 0.63 -12.38 -14.43
CA ASP A 162 0.79 -13.82 -14.16
C ASP A 162 2.19 -14.16 -13.62
N GLU A 163 2.83 -13.23 -12.91
CA GLU A 163 4.20 -13.41 -12.42
C GLU A 163 4.40 -14.71 -11.65
N LYS A 164 5.49 -15.39 -11.95
CA LYS A 164 6.01 -16.50 -11.15
C LYS A 164 6.97 -15.95 -10.09
N LYS A 165 7.11 -16.69 -9.00
CA LYS A 165 8.03 -16.33 -7.91
C LYS A 165 9.45 -15.99 -8.40
N ARG A 166 9.89 -16.64 -9.49
CA ARG A 166 11.17 -16.39 -10.13
C ARG A 166 11.28 -14.98 -10.71
N ASP A 167 10.22 -14.51 -11.35
CA ASP A 167 10.22 -13.25 -12.11
C ASP A 167 10.36 -12.05 -11.15
N ILE A 168 9.75 -12.14 -9.97
CA ILE A 168 9.90 -11.11 -8.94
C ILE A 168 11.32 -11.05 -8.39
N TYR A 169 11.99 -12.17 -8.17
CA TYR A 169 13.38 -12.16 -7.71
C TYR A 169 14.35 -11.62 -8.78
N GLU A 170 14.08 -11.83 -10.06
CA GLU A 170 14.83 -11.22 -11.15
C GLU A 170 14.66 -9.71 -11.17
N PHE A 171 13.40 -9.23 -11.06
CA PHE A 171 13.11 -7.80 -10.94
C PHE A 171 13.76 -7.17 -9.72
N ILE A 172 13.65 -7.80 -8.53
CA ILE A 172 14.29 -7.34 -7.30
C ILE A 172 15.80 -7.23 -7.46
N GLY A 173 16.44 -8.24 -8.06
CA GLY A 173 17.88 -8.22 -8.33
C GLY A 173 18.29 -7.08 -9.25
N TYR A 174 17.45 -6.70 -10.22
CA TYR A 174 17.69 -5.56 -11.08
C TYR A 174 17.55 -4.22 -10.33
N ALA A 175 16.46 -4.07 -9.61
CA ALA A 175 16.17 -2.87 -8.81
C ALA A 175 17.23 -2.62 -7.72
N SER A 176 17.73 -3.69 -7.08
CA SER A 176 18.82 -3.59 -6.10
C SER A 176 20.11 -3.07 -6.71
N ARG A 177 20.49 -3.54 -7.92
CA ARG A 177 21.67 -3.01 -8.62
C ARG A 177 21.53 -1.53 -9.00
N VAL A 178 20.33 -1.11 -9.41
CA VAL A 178 20.04 0.32 -9.70
C VAL A 178 20.19 1.15 -8.43
N ALA A 179 19.65 0.67 -7.32
CA ALA A 179 19.74 1.35 -6.02
C ALA A 179 21.21 1.44 -5.52
N ASP A 180 21.99 0.36 -5.66
CA ASP A 180 23.40 0.35 -5.29
C ASP A 180 24.21 1.38 -6.09
N ASN A 181 23.95 1.50 -7.39
CA ASN A 181 24.58 2.50 -8.25
C ASN A 181 24.15 3.92 -7.84
N ALA A 182 22.86 4.14 -7.56
CA ALA A 182 22.36 5.43 -7.12
C ALA A 182 22.97 5.84 -5.77
N CYS A 183 23.01 4.94 -4.79
CA CYS A 183 23.63 5.19 -3.49
C CYS A 183 25.13 5.52 -3.61
N SER A 184 25.86 4.83 -4.50
CA SER A 184 27.27 5.13 -4.76
C SER A 184 27.45 6.52 -5.37
N PHE A 185 26.57 6.92 -6.26
CA PHE A 185 26.63 8.24 -6.90
C PHE A 185 26.37 9.40 -5.93
N ILE A 186 25.48 9.21 -4.94
CA ILE A 186 25.14 10.25 -3.95
C ILE A 186 25.94 10.12 -2.64
N GLY A 187 26.93 9.20 -2.56
CA GLY A 187 27.84 9.06 -1.43
C GLY A 187 27.18 8.55 -0.14
N ILE A 188 26.09 7.79 -0.25
CA ILE A 188 25.45 7.11 0.88
C ILE A 188 26.07 5.70 1.00
N GLU A 189 26.74 5.43 2.11
CA GLU A 189 27.28 4.10 2.47
C GLU A 189 26.21 3.17 3.09
#